data_29b1f607567611c116d4492a5265ce4e
#
_entry.id   29b1f607567611c116d4492a5265ce4e
#
_cell.length_a   1.000
_cell.length_b   1.000
_cell.length_c   1.000
_cell.angle_alpha   90.00
_cell.angle_beta   90.00
_cell.angle_gamma   90.00
#
_symmetry.space_group_name_H-M   'P 1'
#
loop_
_entity.id
_entity.type
_entity.pdbx_description
1 polymer ?
#
loop_
_entity_poly.entity_id
_entity_poly.type
_entity_poly.pdbx_seq_one_letter_code
_entity_poly.pdbx_strand_id
1 'polypeptide(L)'
;MKISIKTRIGLRDTEEFEEILSIYNRHPVYELTIHPRLQQEFYKGKPHLDVFEYAVEHSENPLCYNGDIVTKEDYDNITTRFPSIDAVMIGRGLLRNPALVREIKYGQKLTKRELLAMHDAISLVAGIT
;
A
#
# COMPACT_ATOMS: atom_id res chain seq x y z
N MET A 1 17.54 -15.43 -7.75
CA MET A 1 16.21 -14.90 -8.10
C MET A 1 15.68 -14.12 -6.89
N LYS A 2 15.12 -12.90 -7.10
CA LYS A 2 14.48 -12.11 -6.03
C LYS A 2 12.99 -12.41 -6.02
N ILE A 3 12.45 -12.83 -4.89
CA ILE A 3 11.04 -13.15 -4.72
C ILE A 3 10.44 -12.15 -3.73
N SER A 4 9.36 -11.49 -4.11
CA SER A 4 8.53 -10.66 -3.23
C SER A 4 7.17 -11.32 -3.04
N ILE A 5 6.61 -11.15 -1.85
CA ILE A 5 5.29 -11.68 -1.51
C ILE A 5 4.37 -10.52 -1.14
N LYS A 6 3.14 -10.56 -1.63
CA LYS A 6 2.06 -9.66 -1.18
C LYS A 6 0.99 -10.46 -0.46
N THR A 7 0.68 -10.07 0.76
CA THR A 7 -0.26 -10.79 1.62
C THR A 7 -1.28 -9.86 2.28
N ARG A 8 -2.37 -10.45 2.76
CA ARG A 8 -3.26 -9.90 3.78
C ARG A 8 -2.93 -10.49 5.14
N ILE A 9 -3.59 -10.02 6.19
CA ILE A 9 -3.31 -10.43 7.58
C ILE A 9 -4.09 -11.66 8.03
N GLY A 10 -4.96 -12.20 7.20
CA GLY A 10 -5.78 -13.38 7.48
C GLY A 10 -7.00 -13.44 6.60
N LEU A 11 -7.79 -14.49 6.78
CA LEU A 11 -9.05 -14.71 6.08
C LEU A 11 -10.22 -14.09 6.83
N ARG A 12 -10.35 -14.41 8.13
CA ARG A 12 -11.51 -14.08 8.97
C ARG A 12 -11.13 -13.41 10.28
N ASP A 13 -9.94 -13.69 10.81
CA ASP A 13 -9.48 -13.22 12.11
C ASP A 13 -8.08 -12.62 12.04
N THR A 14 -7.86 -11.54 12.79
CA THR A 14 -6.55 -10.88 12.88
C THR A 14 -5.53 -11.71 13.66
N GLU A 15 -5.97 -12.61 14.54
CA GLU A 15 -5.09 -13.53 15.27
C GLU A 15 -4.37 -14.53 14.34
N GLU A 16 -4.94 -14.80 13.16
CA GLU A 16 -4.30 -15.64 12.13
C GLU A 16 -2.94 -15.10 11.69
N PHE A 17 -2.72 -13.79 11.84
CA PHE A 17 -1.52 -13.13 11.31
C PHE A 17 -0.24 -13.53 12.03
N GLU A 18 -0.28 -13.86 13.30
CA GLU A 18 0.90 -14.32 14.04
C GLU A 18 1.47 -15.60 13.43
N GLU A 19 0.61 -16.56 13.11
CA GLU A 19 1.02 -17.80 12.46
C GLU A 19 1.50 -17.55 11.02
N ILE A 20 0.78 -16.74 10.27
CA ILE A 20 1.13 -16.35 8.88
C ILE A 20 2.52 -15.71 8.86
N LEU A 21 2.78 -14.74 9.75
CA LEU A 21 4.07 -14.07 9.81
C LEU A 21 5.19 -15.04 10.22
N SER A 22 4.92 -15.96 11.15
CA SER A 22 5.90 -16.97 11.56
C SER A 22 6.32 -17.88 10.40
N ILE A 23 5.42 -18.17 9.47
CA ILE A 23 5.72 -18.92 8.25
C ILE A 23 6.62 -18.10 7.33
N TYR A 24 6.28 -16.82 7.08
CA TYR A 24 7.12 -15.95 6.25
C TYR A 24 8.51 -15.75 6.83
N ASN A 25 8.64 -15.65 8.14
CA ASN A 25 9.93 -15.48 8.81
C ASN A 25 10.89 -16.70 8.63
N ARG A 26 10.34 -17.87 8.32
CA ARG A 26 11.16 -19.06 8.01
C ARG A 26 11.69 -19.08 6.58
N HIS A 27 11.23 -18.15 5.73
CA HIS A 27 11.59 -18.10 4.32
C HIS A 27 12.04 -16.68 3.95
N PRO A 28 13.34 -16.46 3.68
CA PRO A 28 13.84 -15.14 3.30
C PRO A 28 13.24 -14.71 1.95
N VAL A 29 12.57 -13.57 1.93
CA VAL A 29 12.04 -12.94 0.74
C VAL A 29 12.67 -11.56 0.54
N TYR A 30 12.68 -11.08 -0.70
CA TYR A 30 13.22 -9.78 -1.03
C TYR A 30 12.41 -8.64 -0.40
N GLU A 31 11.08 -8.78 -0.39
CA GLU A 31 10.16 -7.83 0.20
C GLU A 31 8.83 -8.53 0.54
N LEU A 32 8.32 -8.27 1.72
CA LEU A 32 6.99 -8.70 2.17
C LEU A 32 6.06 -7.48 2.19
N THR A 33 5.17 -7.40 1.22
CA THR A 33 4.12 -6.38 1.18
C THR A 33 2.90 -6.85 1.97
N ILE A 34 2.51 -6.09 2.99
CA ILE A 34 1.36 -6.40 3.83
C ILE A 34 0.25 -5.38 3.60
N HIS A 35 -0.94 -5.87 3.25
CA HIS A 35 -2.19 -5.12 3.29
C HIS A 35 -2.91 -5.50 4.59
N PRO A 36 -2.90 -4.63 5.63
CA PRO A 36 -3.41 -4.99 6.95
C PRO A 36 -4.95 -4.95 6.99
N ARG A 37 -5.56 -5.78 6.19
CA ARG A 37 -6.98 -6.10 6.15
C ARG A 37 -7.18 -7.61 6.02
N LEU A 38 -8.26 -8.12 6.60
CA LEU A 38 -8.71 -9.49 6.37
C LEU A 38 -9.24 -9.66 4.95
N GLN A 39 -9.21 -10.87 4.43
CA GLN A 39 -9.72 -11.15 3.10
C GLN A 39 -11.21 -10.80 2.98
N GLN A 40 -12.01 -11.15 3.99
CA GLN A 40 -13.46 -10.89 4.03
C GLN A 40 -13.83 -9.41 4.09
N GLU A 41 -12.92 -8.54 4.51
CA GLU A 41 -13.17 -7.09 4.57
C GLU A 41 -13.09 -6.43 3.20
N PHE A 42 -12.44 -7.07 2.24
CA PHE A 42 -12.15 -6.50 0.91
C PHE A 42 -11.44 -5.15 1.03
N TYR A 43 -12.19 -4.06 0.94
CA TYR A 43 -11.72 -2.67 1.07
C TYR A 43 -12.55 -1.86 2.06
N LYS A 44 -13.39 -2.52 2.84
CA LYS A 44 -14.23 -1.88 3.86
C LYS A 44 -13.45 -1.64 5.14
N GLY A 45 -13.92 -0.69 5.94
CA GLY A 45 -13.28 -0.35 7.20
C GLY A 45 -11.90 0.29 7.02
N LYS A 46 -11.19 0.43 8.13
CA LYS A 46 -9.81 0.94 8.17
C LYS A 46 -8.81 -0.20 8.19
N PRO A 47 -7.57 0.00 7.68
CA PRO A 47 -6.50 -0.96 7.88
C PRO A 47 -6.22 -1.19 9.38
N HIS A 48 -5.94 -2.44 9.75
CA HIS A 48 -5.56 -2.82 11.12
C HIS A 48 -4.09 -2.47 11.37
N LEU A 49 -3.83 -1.22 11.76
CA LEU A 49 -2.46 -0.72 11.95
C LEU A 49 -1.76 -1.34 13.16
N ASP A 50 -2.50 -1.81 14.14
CA ASP A 50 -1.99 -2.59 15.28
C ASP A 50 -1.38 -3.92 14.83
N VAL A 51 -2.03 -4.61 13.89
CA VAL A 51 -1.49 -5.85 13.31
C VAL A 51 -0.27 -5.58 12.42
N PHE A 52 -0.27 -4.46 11.70
CA PHE A 52 0.91 -4.05 10.94
C PHE A 52 2.08 -3.68 11.87
N GLU A 53 1.80 -3.05 13.00
CA GLU A 53 2.81 -2.77 14.04
C GLU A 53 3.46 -4.05 14.56
N TYR A 54 2.66 -5.09 14.82
CA TYR A 54 3.18 -6.41 15.16
C TYR A 54 4.13 -6.95 14.07
N ALA A 55 3.77 -6.77 12.78
CA ALA A 55 4.65 -7.15 11.69
C ALA A 55 5.98 -6.38 11.70
N VAL A 56 5.94 -5.07 11.96
CA VAL A 56 7.15 -4.24 12.05
C VAL A 56 8.08 -4.70 13.17
N GLU A 57 7.52 -5.14 14.29
CA GLU A 57 8.29 -5.60 15.45
C GLU A 57 8.88 -7.02 15.27
N HIS A 58 8.22 -7.89 14.49
CA HIS A 58 8.51 -9.33 14.46
C HIS A 58 8.94 -9.87 13.09
N SER A 59 8.89 -9.07 12.02
CA SER A 59 9.29 -9.54 10.69
C SER A 59 10.80 -9.68 10.56
N GLU A 60 11.25 -10.83 10.06
CA GLU A 60 12.64 -11.08 9.64
C GLU A 60 12.88 -10.63 8.17
N ASN A 61 11.84 -10.21 7.46
CA ASN A 61 11.91 -9.78 6.07
C ASN A 61 11.68 -8.27 5.94
N PRO A 62 12.25 -7.62 4.91
CA PRO A 62 11.95 -6.23 4.59
C PRO A 62 10.47 -6.02 4.32
N LEU A 63 9.88 -4.95 4.88
CA LEU A 63 8.45 -4.69 4.82
C LEU A 63 8.07 -3.57 3.87
N CYS A 64 6.98 -3.80 3.13
CA CYS A 64 6.27 -2.79 2.37
C CYS A 64 4.83 -2.67 2.91
N TYR A 65 4.40 -1.46 3.24
CA TYR A 65 3.01 -1.19 3.63
C TYR A 65 2.13 -0.98 2.41
N ASN A 66 0.94 -1.58 2.41
CA ASN A 66 -0.10 -1.30 1.43
C ASN A 66 -1.46 -1.09 2.11
N GLY A 67 -2.08 0.06 1.92
CA GLY A 67 -3.43 0.32 2.44
C GLY A 67 -3.78 1.81 2.51
N ASP A 68 -4.86 2.20 1.87
CA ASP A 68 -5.56 3.50 1.98
C ASP A 68 -4.69 4.76 1.94
N ILE A 69 -3.60 4.75 1.18
CA ILE A 69 -2.83 5.95 0.90
C ILE A 69 -3.42 6.63 -0.32
N VAL A 70 -4.12 7.74 -0.10
CA VAL A 70 -4.78 8.53 -1.15
C VAL A 70 -4.34 9.99 -1.14
N THR A 71 -3.65 10.44 -0.09
CA THR A 71 -3.08 11.78 0.05
C THR A 71 -1.62 11.71 0.52
N LYS A 72 -0.91 12.83 0.38
CA LYS A 72 0.42 12.98 0.98
C LYS A 72 0.37 12.83 2.51
N GLU A 73 -0.66 13.36 3.15
CA GLU A 73 -0.85 13.25 4.60
C GLU A 73 -0.97 11.79 5.05
N ASP A 74 -1.72 10.95 4.32
CA ASP A 74 -1.81 9.52 4.61
C ASP A 74 -0.42 8.85 4.56
N TYR A 75 0.37 9.20 3.54
CA TYR A 75 1.75 8.71 3.41
C TYR A 75 2.63 9.16 4.58
N ASP A 76 2.59 10.44 4.92
CA ASP A 76 3.39 11.00 6.02
C ASP A 76 3.00 10.36 7.35
N ASN A 77 1.72 10.12 7.61
CA ASN A 77 1.23 9.44 8.82
C ASN A 77 1.78 8.02 8.95
N ILE A 78 1.75 7.24 7.86
CA ILE A 78 2.27 5.86 7.86
C ILE A 78 3.78 5.83 8.03
N THR A 79 4.53 6.65 7.31
CA THR A 79 6.00 6.67 7.38
C THR A 79 6.52 7.26 8.67
N THR A 80 5.78 8.16 9.31
CA THR A 80 6.09 8.68 10.65
C THR A 80 5.83 7.63 11.73
N ARG A 81 4.72 6.91 11.63
CA ARG A 81 4.38 5.85 12.58
C ARG A 81 5.31 4.64 12.46
N PHE A 82 5.70 4.29 11.25
CA PHE A 82 6.52 3.11 10.95
C PHE A 82 7.80 3.50 10.17
N PRO A 83 8.75 4.18 10.80
CA PRO A 83 9.92 4.72 10.09
C PRO A 83 10.89 3.65 9.58
N SER A 84 10.77 2.41 10.05
CA SER A 84 11.64 1.29 9.67
C SER A 84 11.18 0.51 8.43
N ILE A 85 10.01 0.83 7.87
CA ILE A 85 9.55 0.15 6.65
C ILE A 85 10.37 0.58 5.43
N ASP A 86 10.57 -0.34 4.50
CA ASP A 86 11.42 -0.13 3.32
C ASP A 86 10.67 0.56 2.17
N ALA A 87 9.36 0.35 2.08
CA ALA A 87 8.55 0.85 0.98
C ALA A 87 7.07 1.00 1.35
N VAL A 88 6.37 1.73 0.50
CA VAL A 88 4.92 1.88 0.52
C VAL A 88 4.36 1.58 -0.86
N MET A 89 3.36 0.70 -0.93
CA MET A 89 2.65 0.38 -2.16
C MET A 89 1.33 1.15 -2.23
N ILE A 90 1.15 1.91 -3.30
CA ILE A 90 -0.06 2.72 -3.53
C ILE A 90 -0.83 2.13 -4.71
N GLY A 91 -2.10 1.82 -4.49
CA GLY A 91 -3.01 1.33 -5.52
C GLY A 91 -4.05 2.39 -5.91
N ARG A 92 -5.22 2.30 -5.32
CA ARG A 92 -6.39 3.17 -5.64
C ARG A 92 -6.12 4.67 -5.51
N GLY A 93 -5.18 5.07 -4.66
CA GLY A 93 -4.77 6.47 -4.53
C GLY A 93 -4.27 7.07 -5.85
N LEU A 94 -3.55 6.30 -6.66
CA LEU A 94 -3.08 6.75 -7.98
C LEU A 94 -4.22 6.89 -9.01
N LEU A 95 -5.29 6.09 -8.88
CA LEU A 95 -6.48 6.24 -9.72
C LEU A 95 -7.25 7.52 -9.39
N ARG A 96 -7.26 7.93 -8.11
CA ARG A 96 -7.88 9.17 -7.65
C ARG A 96 -7.04 10.41 -7.96
N ASN A 97 -5.72 10.27 -7.82
CA ASN A 97 -4.76 11.34 -8.06
C ASN A 97 -3.50 10.78 -8.72
N PRO A 98 -3.41 10.81 -10.05
CA PRO A 98 -2.24 10.32 -10.79
C PRO A 98 -0.93 11.03 -10.43
N ALA A 99 -0.99 12.24 -9.87
CA ALA A 99 0.17 12.99 -9.41
C ALA A 99 0.57 12.69 -7.96
N LEU A 100 -0.10 11.75 -7.27
CA LEU A 100 0.10 11.50 -5.83
C LEU A 100 1.57 11.24 -5.47
N VAL A 101 2.27 10.44 -6.24
CA VAL A 101 3.70 10.17 -5.99
C VAL A 101 4.56 11.43 -6.16
N ARG A 102 4.23 12.27 -7.14
CA ARG A 102 4.88 13.58 -7.35
C ARG A 102 4.61 14.53 -6.19
N GLU A 103 3.37 14.55 -5.69
CA GLU A 103 3.01 15.34 -4.50
C GLU A 103 3.77 14.89 -3.26
N ILE A 104 3.87 13.57 -3.04
CA ILE A 104 4.61 12.98 -1.92
C ILE A 104 6.09 13.37 -1.98
N LYS A 105 6.71 13.22 -3.15
CA LYS A 105 8.17 13.44 -3.32
C LYS A 105 8.56 14.91 -3.40
N TYR A 106 7.75 15.74 -4.04
CA TYR A 106 8.14 17.09 -4.44
C TYR A 106 7.13 18.17 -4.04
N GLY A 107 6.00 17.82 -3.42
CA GLY A 107 4.93 18.74 -3.08
C GLY A 107 4.16 19.31 -4.28
N GLN A 108 4.37 18.78 -5.49
CA GLN A 108 3.79 19.30 -6.73
C GLN A 108 2.43 18.67 -6.99
N LYS A 109 1.38 19.46 -6.80
CA LYS A 109 -0.02 19.05 -7.00
C LYS A 109 -0.37 18.89 -8.48
N LEU A 110 -1.39 18.06 -8.73
CA LEU A 110 -2.00 17.93 -10.05
C LEU A 110 -2.70 19.25 -10.44
N THR A 111 -2.40 19.73 -11.65
CA THR A 111 -3.11 20.89 -12.21
C THR A 111 -4.33 20.45 -13.00
N LYS A 112 -5.33 21.35 -13.12
CA LYS A 112 -6.52 21.11 -13.96
C LYS A 112 -6.16 20.81 -15.43
N ARG A 113 -5.14 21.50 -15.95
CA ARG A 113 -4.65 21.28 -17.33
C ARG A 113 -4.12 19.88 -17.53
N GLU A 114 -3.30 19.39 -16.61
CA GLU A 114 -2.74 18.02 -16.65
C GLU A 114 -3.84 16.96 -16.54
N LEU A 115 -4.81 17.18 -15.66
CA LEU A 115 -5.96 16.28 -15.49
C LEU A 115 -6.77 16.17 -16.79
N LEU A 116 -7.06 17.29 -17.44
CA LEU A 116 -7.79 17.30 -18.71
C LEU A 116 -6.99 16.62 -19.82
N ALA A 117 -5.69 16.89 -19.92
CA ALA A 117 -4.83 16.23 -20.91
C ALA A 117 -4.77 14.71 -20.72
N MET A 118 -4.71 14.24 -19.49
CA MET A 118 -4.75 12.80 -19.16
C MET A 118 -6.11 12.18 -19.51
N HIS A 119 -7.20 12.86 -19.19
CA HIS A 119 -8.57 12.42 -19.54
C HIS A 119 -8.71 12.26 -21.05
N ASP A 120 -8.28 13.26 -21.82
CA ASP A 120 -8.37 13.24 -23.29
C ASP A 120 -7.53 12.11 -23.88
N ALA A 121 -6.32 11.87 -23.34
CA ALA A 121 -5.46 10.78 -23.77
C ALA A 121 -6.09 9.40 -23.49
N ILE A 122 -6.68 9.19 -22.31
CA ILE A 122 -7.35 7.93 -21.94
C ILE A 122 -8.58 7.73 -22.84
N SER A 123 -9.39 8.77 -23.06
CA SER A 123 -10.58 8.70 -23.90
C SER A 123 -10.23 8.32 -25.34
N LEU A 124 -9.14 8.86 -25.88
CA LEU A 124 -8.64 8.54 -27.20
C LEU A 124 -8.25 7.05 -27.32
N VAL A 125 -7.48 6.54 -26.36
CA VAL A 125 -7.03 5.13 -26.35
C VAL A 125 -8.20 4.16 -26.15
N ALA A 126 -9.17 4.51 -25.30
CA ALA A 126 -10.36 3.71 -25.06
C ALA A 126 -11.43 3.78 -26.16
N GLY A 127 -11.23 4.65 -27.18
CA GLY A 127 -12.23 4.90 -28.23
C GLY A 127 -13.50 5.57 -27.73
N ILE A 128 -13.43 6.27 -26.60
CA ILE A 128 -14.54 7.03 -26.02
C ILE A 128 -14.45 8.46 -26.54
N THR A 129 -15.42 8.86 -27.32
CA THR A 129 -15.54 10.23 -27.84
C THR A 129 -16.60 11.02 -27.11
#